data_44ad101bb9884033156247f66bc42d95
#
_entry.id   44ad101bb9884033156247f66bc42d95
#
_cell.length_a   1.000
_cell.length_b   1.000
_cell.length_c   1.000
_cell.angle_alpha   90.00
_cell.angle_beta   90.00
_cell.angle_gamma   90.00
#
_symmetry.space_group_name_H-M   'P 1'
#
loop_
_entity.id
_entity.type
_entity.pdbx_description
1 polymer ?
#
loop_
_entity_poly.entity_id
_entity_poly.type
_entity_poly.pdbx_seq_one_letter_code
_entity_poly.pdbx_strand_id
1 'polypeptide(L)'
;MQDQILQVDENMLETRLDRLVSEKVEQLLNAEADEITGAARYERTGDRKAYRVGHYERDLTVKAGTVTLKVPKLKGALFESAVIERYRRREQSVEEALIDMYLAGVSTRQVDDISRLLWGERMPSQTLSCLCSISCCGFSHDDFSGL
;
A
#
# COMPACT_ATOMS: atom_id res chain seq x y z
N MET A 1 -29.38 -13.69 33.92
CA MET A 1 -28.98 -12.83 32.77
C MET A 1 -27.65 -13.37 32.28
N GLN A 2 -27.67 -14.06 31.16
CA GLN A 2 -26.46 -14.59 30.54
C GLN A 2 -25.85 -13.42 29.75
N ASP A 3 -24.74 -12.93 30.21
CA ASP A 3 -23.87 -12.06 29.42
C ASP A 3 -23.38 -12.88 28.21
N GLN A 4 -24.05 -12.72 27.08
CA GLN A 4 -23.51 -13.12 25.79
C GLN A 4 -22.33 -12.19 25.52
N ILE A 5 -21.18 -12.60 26.01
CA ILE A 5 -19.90 -12.07 25.51
C ILE A 5 -19.90 -12.40 24.03
N LEU A 6 -20.09 -11.40 23.20
CA LEU A 6 -19.86 -11.49 21.77
C LEU A 6 -18.40 -11.91 21.59
N GLN A 7 -18.15 -13.21 21.38
CA GLN A 7 -16.87 -13.67 20.88
C GLN A 7 -16.70 -13.07 19.48
N VAL A 8 -16.01 -11.96 19.45
CA VAL A 8 -15.60 -11.37 18.18
C VAL A 8 -14.44 -12.22 17.71
N ASP A 9 -14.68 -13.03 16.70
CA ASP A 9 -13.61 -13.80 16.06
C ASP A 9 -12.59 -12.81 15.47
N GLU A 10 -11.35 -12.87 15.96
CA GLU A 10 -10.25 -12.02 15.50
C GLU A 10 -10.09 -12.09 13.98
N ASN A 11 -10.20 -13.27 13.41
CA ASN A 11 -10.17 -13.47 11.95
C ASN A 11 -11.28 -12.71 11.20
N MET A 12 -12.47 -12.60 11.81
CA MET A 12 -13.57 -11.87 11.20
C MET A 12 -13.31 -10.36 11.24
N LEU A 13 -12.69 -9.84 12.29
CA LEU A 13 -12.31 -8.43 12.40
C LEU A 13 -11.21 -8.08 11.40
N GLU A 14 -10.16 -8.88 11.31
CA GLU A 14 -9.08 -8.70 10.33
C GLU A 14 -9.63 -8.67 8.90
N THR A 15 -10.43 -9.65 8.52
CA THR A 15 -11.05 -9.71 7.19
C THR A 15 -11.92 -8.48 6.91
N ARG A 16 -12.65 -7.97 7.90
CA ARG A 16 -13.48 -6.77 7.74
C ARG A 16 -12.64 -5.51 7.62
N LEU A 17 -11.54 -5.40 8.39
CA LEU A 17 -10.61 -4.27 8.30
C LEU A 17 -9.92 -4.23 6.95
N ASP A 18 -9.39 -5.33 6.48
CA ASP A 18 -8.74 -5.45 5.18
C ASP A 18 -9.69 -5.05 4.04
N ARG A 19 -10.93 -5.52 4.12
CA ARG A 19 -11.97 -5.15 3.16
C ARG A 19 -12.28 -3.66 3.19
N LEU A 20 -12.44 -3.05 4.37
CA LEU A 20 -12.72 -1.62 4.49
C LEU A 20 -11.56 -0.77 3.99
N VAL A 21 -10.33 -1.16 4.29
CA VAL A 21 -9.13 -0.46 3.80
C VAL A 21 -9.04 -0.55 2.28
N SER A 22 -9.19 -1.76 1.70
CA SER A 22 -9.15 -1.94 0.24
C SER A 22 -10.25 -1.16 -0.46
N GLU A 23 -11.49 -1.22 0.02
CA GLU A 23 -12.62 -0.46 -0.56
C GLU A 23 -12.38 1.05 -0.54
N LYS A 24 -11.84 1.59 0.56
CA LYS A 24 -11.55 3.03 0.68
C LYS A 24 -10.42 3.47 -0.23
N VAL A 25 -9.33 2.73 -0.28
CA VAL A 25 -8.21 3.04 -1.16
C VAL A 25 -8.61 2.92 -2.63
N GLU A 26 -9.37 1.88 -3.00
CA GLU A 26 -9.89 1.72 -4.36
C GLU A 26 -10.84 2.86 -4.77
N GLN A 27 -11.66 3.37 -3.85
CA GLN A 27 -12.50 4.54 -4.10
C GLN A 27 -11.66 5.78 -4.40
N LEU A 28 -10.60 6.02 -3.63
CA LEU A 28 -9.69 7.15 -3.86
C LEU A 28 -8.95 7.02 -5.19
N LEU A 29 -8.42 5.84 -5.51
CA LEU A 29 -7.76 5.58 -6.79
C LEU A 29 -8.69 5.76 -7.99
N ASN A 30 -9.95 5.37 -7.85
CA ASN A 30 -10.94 5.58 -8.89
C ASN A 30 -11.29 7.07 -9.06
N ALA A 31 -11.38 7.84 -7.97
CA ALA A 31 -11.60 9.28 -8.02
C ALA A 31 -10.43 10.00 -8.72
N GLU A 32 -9.18 9.67 -8.37
CA GLU A 32 -8.00 10.19 -9.06
C GLU A 32 -7.99 9.84 -10.55
N ALA A 33 -8.38 8.60 -10.89
CA ALA A 33 -8.48 8.20 -12.29
C ALA A 33 -9.58 8.97 -13.05
N ASP A 34 -10.69 9.34 -12.41
CA ASP A 34 -11.74 10.18 -13.00
C ASP A 34 -11.23 11.60 -13.26
N GLU A 35 -10.46 12.17 -12.35
CA GLU A 35 -9.83 13.48 -12.52
C GLU A 35 -8.84 13.49 -13.69
N ILE A 36 -7.97 12.49 -13.79
CA ILE A 36 -6.97 12.36 -14.86
C ILE A 36 -7.64 12.15 -16.22
N THR A 37 -8.69 11.32 -16.28
CA THR A 37 -9.41 11.03 -17.53
C THR A 37 -10.32 12.18 -17.95
N GLY A 38 -10.72 13.05 -17.02
CA GLY A 38 -11.66 14.13 -17.25
C GLY A 38 -13.10 13.64 -17.49
N ALA A 39 -13.41 12.38 -17.14
CA ALA A 39 -14.74 11.80 -17.28
C ALA A 39 -14.98 10.70 -16.25
N ALA A 40 -16.20 10.63 -15.73
CA ALA A 40 -16.61 9.55 -14.83
C ALA A 40 -16.67 8.19 -15.55
N ARG A 41 -16.73 7.13 -14.76
CA ARG A 41 -16.81 5.75 -15.27
C ARG A 41 -18.07 5.61 -16.13
N TYR A 42 -17.92 5.10 -17.37
CA TYR A 42 -18.98 4.94 -18.39
C TYR A 42 -19.52 6.24 -19.01
N GLU A 43 -19.03 7.42 -18.66
CA GLU A 43 -19.42 8.68 -19.27
C GLU A 43 -18.75 8.81 -20.66
N ARG A 44 -19.52 9.26 -21.66
CA ARG A 44 -19.03 9.54 -23.01
C ARG A 44 -18.94 11.05 -23.22
N THR A 45 -17.76 11.60 -22.98
CA THR A 45 -17.48 13.03 -23.16
C THR A 45 -16.45 13.22 -24.28
N GLY A 46 -16.64 14.23 -25.12
CA GLY A 46 -15.72 14.54 -26.24
C GLY A 46 -14.34 15.01 -25.80
N ASP A 47 -14.22 15.57 -24.59
CA ASP A 47 -12.99 16.15 -24.03
C ASP A 47 -12.15 15.14 -23.21
N ARG A 48 -12.41 13.85 -23.38
CA ARG A 48 -11.75 12.78 -22.63
C ARG A 48 -10.27 12.71 -22.94
N LYS A 49 -9.42 12.91 -21.95
CA LYS A 49 -7.95 12.90 -22.09
C LYS A 49 -7.34 11.50 -22.12
N ALA A 50 -7.96 10.55 -21.45
CA ALA A 50 -7.48 9.17 -21.34
C ALA A 50 -8.63 8.18 -21.22
N TYR A 51 -8.33 6.91 -21.47
CA TYR A 51 -9.31 5.81 -21.40
C TYR A 51 -8.92 4.79 -20.35
N ARG A 52 -9.90 4.27 -19.62
CA ARG A 52 -9.72 3.14 -18.71
C ARG A 52 -9.64 1.84 -19.53
N VAL A 53 -8.57 1.09 -19.38
CA VAL A 53 -8.35 -0.17 -20.10
C VAL A 53 -8.65 -1.39 -19.24
N GLY A 54 -8.66 -1.23 -17.93
CA GLY A 54 -8.90 -2.29 -16.97
C GLY A 54 -8.28 -1.98 -15.62
N HIS A 55 -8.00 -3.01 -14.85
CA HIS A 55 -7.37 -2.93 -13.54
C HIS A 55 -6.22 -3.93 -13.48
N TYR A 56 -5.27 -3.70 -12.58
CA TYR A 56 -4.31 -4.69 -12.17
C TYR A 56 -4.31 -4.80 -10.64
N GLU A 57 -3.98 -5.97 -10.15
CA GLU A 57 -3.88 -6.23 -8.71
C GLU A 57 -2.49 -5.88 -8.21
N ARG A 58 -2.44 -5.25 -7.05
CA ARG A 58 -1.20 -4.88 -6.36
C ARG A 58 -1.38 -5.07 -4.87
N ASP A 59 -0.42 -5.76 -4.27
CA ASP A 59 -0.38 -5.93 -2.83
C ASP A 59 0.31 -4.72 -2.17
N LEU A 60 -0.31 -4.23 -1.11
CA LEU A 60 0.21 -3.16 -0.28
C LEU A 60 0.20 -3.60 1.18
N THR A 61 1.35 -3.56 1.83
CA THR A 61 1.47 -3.83 3.27
C THR A 61 1.22 -2.56 4.05
N VAL A 62 0.15 -2.54 4.82
CA VAL A 62 -0.27 -1.47 5.72
C VAL A 62 -0.17 -1.95 7.17
N LYS A 63 -0.38 -1.05 8.13
CA LYS A 63 -0.35 -1.40 9.57
C LYS A 63 -1.28 -2.55 9.94
N ALA A 64 -2.42 -2.67 9.28
CA ALA A 64 -3.42 -3.71 9.53
C ALA A 64 -3.08 -5.07 8.92
N GLY A 65 -2.12 -5.14 7.99
CA GLY A 65 -1.76 -6.36 7.26
C GLY A 65 -1.44 -6.11 5.80
N THR A 66 -1.44 -7.15 4.98
CA THR A 66 -1.25 -7.02 3.52
C THR A 66 -2.59 -7.02 2.82
N VAL A 67 -2.85 -5.98 2.06
CA VAL A 67 -4.13 -5.76 1.35
C VAL A 67 -3.89 -5.77 -0.15
N THR A 68 -4.70 -6.52 -0.89
CA THR A 68 -4.67 -6.54 -2.36
C THR A 68 -5.59 -5.45 -2.91
N LEU A 69 -5.04 -4.54 -3.71
CA LEU A 69 -5.73 -3.40 -4.28
C LEU A 69 -5.90 -3.54 -5.79
N LYS A 70 -7.04 -3.13 -6.32
CA LYS A 70 -7.30 -3.04 -7.76
C LYS A 70 -7.01 -1.64 -8.26
N VAL A 71 -5.86 -1.49 -8.90
CA VAL A 71 -5.39 -0.20 -9.44
C VAL A 71 -5.88 -0.05 -10.88
N PRO A 72 -6.52 1.07 -11.25
CA PRO A 72 -6.98 1.30 -12.61
C PRO A 72 -5.81 1.48 -13.59
N LYS A 73 -5.92 0.86 -14.78
CA LYS A 73 -5.00 1.08 -15.90
C LYS A 73 -5.59 2.12 -16.83
N LEU A 74 -4.82 3.16 -17.13
CA LEU A 74 -5.18 4.20 -18.08
C LEU A 74 -4.36 4.07 -19.36
N LYS A 75 -5.00 4.38 -20.50
CA LYS A 75 -4.38 4.52 -21.82
C LYS A 75 -4.49 5.97 -22.26
N GLY A 76 -3.37 6.56 -22.66
CA GLY A 76 -3.31 7.96 -23.09
C GLY A 76 -2.83 8.94 -22.00
N ALA A 77 -2.80 8.52 -20.75
CA ALA A 77 -2.17 9.27 -19.67
C ALA A 77 -1.43 8.33 -18.70
N LEU A 78 -0.39 8.84 -18.07
CA LEU A 78 0.29 8.12 -17.00
C LEU A 78 -0.54 8.24 -15.73
N PHE A 79 -0.87 7.12 -15.11
CA PHE A 79 -1.55 7.09 -13.83
C PHE A 79 -0.52 7.14 -12.70
N GLU A 80 -0.38 8.30 -12.10
CA GLU A 80 0.39 8.51 -10.88
C GLU A 80 -0.59 8.88 -9.77
N SER A 81 -0.68 8.00 -8.77
CA SER A 81 -1.56 8.21 -7.63
C SER A 81 -0.82 8.94 -6.52
N ALA A 82 -1.47 9.92 -5.91
CA ALA A 82 -1.00 10.57 -4.70
C ALA A 82 -1.17 9.66 -3.47
N VAL A 83 -2.10 8.71 -3.53
CA VAL A 83 -2.39 7.77 -2.43
C VAL A 83 -1.36 6.65 -2.34
N ILE A 84 -0.91 6.15 -3.49
CA ILE A 84 0.06 5.05 -3.57
C ILE A 84 1.21 5.47 -4.44
N GLU A 85 2.38 5.69 -3.82
CA GLU A 85 3.60 5.97 -4.55
C GLU A 85 3.97 4.83 -5.51
N ARG A 86 4.45 5.19 -6.67
CA ARG A 86 4.90 4.24 -7.69
C ARG A 86 6.01 3.36 -7.12
N TYR A 87 5.89 2.05 -7.31
CA TYR A 87 6.82 1.02 -6.81
C TYR A 87 6.85 0.80 -5.29
N ARG A 88 6.13 1.56 -4.49
CA ARG A 88 6.05 1.32 -3.06
C ARG A 88 5.13 0.15 -2.76
N ARG A 89 5.61 -0.83 -2.02
CA ARG A 89 4.86 -2.04 -1.62
C ARG A 89 4.40 -1.99 -0.16
N ARG A 90 4.95 -1.07 0.62
CA ARG A 90 4.70 -0.94 2.06
C ARG A 90 4.37 0.49 2.41
N GLU A 91 3.55 0.64 3.42
CA GLU A 91 3.30 1.93 4.04
C GLU A 91 4.58 2.43 4.75
N GLN A 92 4.82 3.72 4.76
CA GLN A 92 6.01 4.32 5.37
C GLN A 92 6.19 3.92 6.83
N SER A 93 5.11 3.88 7.60
CA SER A 93 5.12 3.47 9.00
C SER A 93 5.61 2.02 9.21
N VAL A 94 5.33 1.13 8.27
CA VAL A 94 5.83 -0.25 8.28
C VAL A 94 7.34 -0.28 8.02
N GLU A 95 7.80 0.50 7.05
CA GLU A 95 9.23 0.62 6.75
C GLU A 95 10.02 1.22 7.93
N GLU A 96 9.49 2.27 8.56
CA GLU A 96 10.08 2.87 9.76
C GLU A 96 10.17 1.85 10.91
N ALA A 97 9.11 1.10 11.18
CA ALA A 97 9.10 0.07 12.21
C ALA A 97 10.15 -1.03 11.96
N LEU A 98 10.35 -1.44 10.71
CA LEU A 98 11.37 -2.41 10.33
C LEU A 98 12.79 -1.88 10.55
N ILE A 99 13.02 -0.62 10.20
CA ILE A 99 14.30 0.07 10.42
C ILE A 99 14.59 0.18 11.92
N ASP A 100 13.61 0.59 12.71
CA ASP A 100 13.74 0.73 14.16
C ASP A 100 14.06 -0.60 14.83
N MET A 101 13.40 -1.71 14.43
CA MET A 101 13.73 -3.04 14.92
C MET A 101 15.18 -3.44 14.60
N TYR A 102 15.64 -3.16 13.38
CA TYR A 102 17.01 -3.45 12.98
C TYR A 102 18.03 -2.63 13.76
N LEU A 103 17.79 -1.34 13.95
CA LEU A 103 18.66 -0.43 14.70
C LEU A 103 18.69 -0.77 16.20
N ALA A 104 17.59 -1.30 16.74
CA ALA A 104 17.53 -1.80 18.11
C ALA A 104 18.34 -3.09 18.36
N GLY A 105 18.93 -3.67 17.31
CA GLY A 105 19.78 -4.86 17.40
C GLY A 105 19.04 -6.17 17.23
N VAL A 106 17.80 -6.16 16.73
CA VAL A 106 17.05 -7.38 16.39
C VAL A 106 17.69 -8.05 15.18
N SER A 107 17.93 -9.35 15.24
CA SER A 107 18.54 -10.06 14.13
C SER A 107 17.61 -10.08 12.90
N THR A 108 18.18 -10.11 11.69
CA THR A 108 17.40 -10.13 10.44
C THR A 108 16.42 -11.30 10.35
N ARG A 109 16.74 -12.44 10.96
CA ARG A 109 15.84 -13.58 11.03
C ARG A 109 14.64 -13.31 11.95
N GLN A 110 14.89 -12.70 13.10
CA GLN A 110 13.82 -12.31 14.02
C GLN A 110 12.92 -11.23 13.40
N VAL A 111 13.48 -10.29 12.65
CA VAL A 111 12.70 -9.28 11.91
C VAL A 111 11.81 -9.96 10.85
N ASP A 112 12.32 -10.96 10.13
CA ASP A 112 11.50 -11.74 9.17
C ASP A 112 10.36 -12.50 9.88
N ASP A 113 10.63 -13.11 11.02
CA ASP A 113 9.62 -13.82 11.81
C ASP A 113 8.55 -12.87 12.36
N ILE A 114 8.95 -11.72 12.88
CA ILE A 114 8.03 -10.68 13.38
C ILE A 114 7.21 -10.08 12.22
N SER A 115 7.84 -9.82 11.09
CA SER A 115 7.16 -9.30 9.90
C SER A 115 6.08 -10.26 9.39
N ARG A 116 6.36 -11.56 9.38
CA ARG A 116 5.36 -12.58 9.06
C ARG A 116 4.20 -12.61 10.03
N LEU A 117 4.50 -12.48 11.32
CA LEU A 117 3.49 -12.52 12.38
C LEU A 117 2.55 -11.30 12.29
N LEU A 118 3.12 -10.10 12.09
CA LEU A 118 2.36 -8.84 12.09
C LEU A 118 1.64 -8.55 10.77
N TRP A 119 2.29 -8.82 9.64
CA TRP A 119 1.80 -8.40 8.32
C TRP A 119 1.65 -9.55 7.32
N GLY A 120 2.04 -10.77 7.69
CA GLY A 120 2.01 -11.94 6.81
C GLY A 120 3.04 -11.92 5.68
N GLU A 121 3.92 -10.92 5.62
CA GLU A 121 4.93 -10.74 4.57
C GLU A 121 6.32 -11.13 5.04
N ARG A 122 7.09 -11.80 4.17
CA ARG A 122 8.51 -12.08 4.41
C ARG A 122 9.36 -10.85 4.19
N MET A 123 10.33 -10.65 5.09
CA MET A 123 11.31 -9.57 4.98
C MET A 123 12.71 -10.14 4.76
N PRO A 124 13.16 -10.23 3.49
CA PRO A 124 14.52 -10.66 3.21
C PRO A 124 15.55 -9.72 3.83
N SER A 125 16.65 -10.27 4.35
CA SER A 125 17.75 -9.49 4.95
C SER A 125 18.31 -8.42 4.00
N GLN A 126 18.28 -8.69 2.71
CA GLN A 126 18.72 -7.78 1.66
C GLN A 126 17.84 -6.53 1.57
N THR A 127 16.54 -6.68 1.74
CA THR A 127 15.58 -5.55 1.76
C THR A 127 15.80 -4.69 3.00
N LEU A 128 16.01 -5.27 4.17
CA LEU A 128 16.33 -4.55 5.40
C LEU A 128 17.63 -3.74 5.27
N SER A 129 18.67 -4.36 4.75
CA SER A 129 19.94 -3.68 4.51
C SER A 129 19.78 -2.50 3.56
N CYS A 130 18.99 -2.63 2.51
CA CYS A 130 18.70 -1.58 1.57
C CYS A 130 17.92 -0.42 2.23
N LEU A 131 16.88 -0.72 3.00
CA LEU A 131 16.08 0.28 3.73
C LEU A 131 16.96 1.07 4.72
N CYS A 132 17.80 0.39 5.49
CA CYS A 132 18.72 1.04 6.42
C CYS A 132 19.73 1.93 5.71
N SER A 133 20.27 1.50 4.56
CA SER A 133 21.22 2.30 3.77
C SER A 133 20.59 3.60 3.27
N ILE A 134 19.35 3.56 2.82
CA ILE A 134 18.60 4.73 2.35
C ILE A 134 18.35 5.69 3.54
N SER A 135 17.94 5.17 4.69
CA SER A 135 17.70 5.97 5.89
C SER A 135 18.98 6.62 6.46
N CYS A 136 20.10 5.90 6.44
CA CYS A 136 21.38 6.42 6.94
C CYS A 136 22.02 7.46 6.01
N CYS A 137 21.75 7.42 4.71
CA CYS A 137 22.32 8.35 3.74
C CYS A 137 21.58 9.69 3.63
N GLY A 138 20.47 9.88 4.36
CA GLY A 138 19.72 11.14 4.38
C GLY A 138 19.25 11.60 2.99
N PHE A 139 18.93 10.67 2.12
CA PHE A 139 18.42 10.99 0.79
C PHE A 139 16.99 11.52 0.94
N SER A 140 16.89 12.85 0.98
CA SER A 140 15.62 13.53 0.77
C SER A 140 15.06 13.10 -0.58
N HIS A 141 13.85 12.66 -0.60
CA HIS A 141 13.12 12.18 -1.79
C HIS A 141 12.85 13.30 -2.83
N ASP A 142 13.38 14.51 -2.59
CA ASP A 142 13.10 15.71 -3.41
C ASP A 142 14.04 15.91 -4.60
N ASP A 143 15.08 15.08 -4.79
CA ASP A 143 16.10 15.30 -5.83
C ASP A 143 15.92 14.46 -7.12
N PHE A 144 14.77 13.81 -7.32
CA PHE A 144 14.52 13.07 -8.57
C PHE A 144 13.55 13.78 -9.54
N SER A 145 13.41 15.10 -9.42
CA SER A 145 12.64 15.94 -10.35
C SER A 145 13.56 16.68 -11.31
N GLY A 146 14.45 15.99 -11.96
CA GLY A 146 15.35 16.63 -12.92
C GLY A 146 16.17 15.65 -13.70
N LEU A 147 15.56 15.04 -14.69
CA LEU A 147 16.17 14.64 -15.99
C LEU A 147 15.12 14.00 -16.87
#